data_fa7ce8ff6ba9720ae28db4e342662d0c
#
_entry.id   fa7ce8ff6ba9720ae28db4e342662d0c
#
_cell.length_a   1.000
_cell.length_b   1.000
_cell.length_c   1.000
_cell.angle_alpha   90.00
_cell.angle_beta   90.00
_cell.angle_gamma   90.00
#
_symmetry.space_group_name_H-M   'P 1'
#
loop_
_entity.id
_entity.type
_entity.pdbx_description
1 polymer ?
#
loop_
_entity_poly.entity_id
_entity_poly.type
_entity_poly.pdbx_seq_one_letter_code
_entity_poly.pdbx_strand_id
1 'polypeptide(L)'
;MSMLKRRSNSDHDQFFHLYISAIARCCCNIFVHKLLFMKKIISSGFIASIVLLLFAYLCLLVMPILLPKVAEEYYNPSFVNDESRNLLYYVHPVLLAFGLAWFWNRFKSLLKGNALMQGIEMALIYVLIATVPSLLITYSAINVSLLTIGTWLLYGFFQTLIAGLIFSRMHV
;
A
#
# COMPACT_ATOMS: atom_id res chain seq x y z
N MET A 1 7.55 -67.42 -12.19
CA MET A 1 8.21 -66.18 -12.62
C MET A 1 7.25 -65.05 -12.96
N SER A 2 5.93 -65.25 -13.12
CA SER A 2 4.93 -64.23 -13.48
C SER A 2 4.33 -63.42 -12.29
N MET A 3 4.34 -63.96 -11.09
CA MET A 3 3.78 -63.23 -9.91
C MET A 3 4.69 -62.11 -9.35
N LEU A 4 5.99 -62.21 -9.43
CA LEU A 4 6.90 -61.19 -8.98
C LEU A 4 6.90 -59.91 -9.84
N LYS A 5 6.65 -60.06 -11.15
CA LYS A 5 6.60 -58.93 -12.10
C LYS A 5 5.32 -58.12 -11.96
N ARG A 6 4.20 -58.71 -11.49
CA ARG A 6 2.90 -58.04 -11.28
C ARG A 6 2.93 -57.18 -10.01
N ARG A 7 3.69 -57.56 -8.96
CA ARG A 7 3.81 -56.84 -7.69
C ARG A 7 4.62 -55.55 -7.85
N SER A 8 5.71 -55.61 -8.62
CA SER A 8 6.58 -54.46 -8.91
C SER A 8 5.86 -53.31 -9.66
N ASN A 9 4.94 -53.66 -10.56
CA ASN A 9 4.20 -52.65 -11.34
C ASN A 9 3.15 -51.93 -10.49
N SER A 10 2.48 -52.64 -9.57
CA SER A 10 1.49 -52.08 -8.66
C SER A 10 2.08 -51.05 -7.67
N ASP A 11 3.28 -51.31 -7.18
CA ASP A 11 3.98 -50.43 -6.26
C ASP A 11 4.44 -49.14 -6.97
N HIS A 12 4.89 -49.25 -8.21
CA HIS A 12 5.27 -48.08 -9.03
C HIS A 12 4.09 -47.17 -9.35
N ASP A 13 2.91 -47.72 -9.66
CA ASP A 13 1.70 -46.97 -9.93
C ASP A 13 1.18 -46.28 -8.66
N GLN A 14 1.26 -46.91 -7.50
CA GLN A 14 0.90 -46.31 -6.22
C GLN A 14 1.82 -45.15 -5.84
N PHE A 15 3.15 -45.30 -6.03
CA PHE A 15 4.10 -44.19 -5.81
C PHE A 15 3.85 -43.02 -6.75
N PHE A 16 3.54 -43.28 -8.02
CA PHE A 16 3.23 -42.26 -9.01
C PHE A 16 1.97 -41.47 -8.66
N HIS A 17 0.89 -42.16 -8.26
CA HIS A 17 -0.34 -41.53 -7.78
C HIS A 17 -0.15 -40.69 -6.51
N LEU A 18 0.63 -41.18 -5.55
CA LEU A 18 0.99 -40.45 -4.34
C LEU A 18 1.78 -39.17 -4.66
N TYR A 19 2.74 -39.26 -5.58
CA TYR A 19 3.56 -38.14 -6.00
C TYR A 19 2.73 -37.06 -6.72
N ILE A 20 1.87 -37.43 -7.67
CA ILE A 20 0.96 -36.51 -8.36
C ILE A 20 -0.02 -35.86 -7.38
N SER A 21 -0.59 -36.63 -6.45
CA SER A 21 -1.51 -36.09 -5.45
C SER A 21 -0.83 -35.10 -4.47
N ALA A 22 0.44 -35.33 -4.17
CA ALA A 22 1.23 -34.42 -3.33
C ALA A 22 1.56 -33.09 -4.06
N ILE A 23 1.93 -33.18 -5.35
CA ILE A 23 2.16 -32.00 -6.19
C ILE A 23 0.86 -31.20 -6.39
N ALA A 24 -0.24 -31.86 -6.69
CA ALA A 24 -1.53 -31.21 -6.87
C ALA A 24 -1.99 -30.48 -5.58
N ARG A 25 -1.80 -31.11 -4.41
CA ARG A 25 -2.08 -30.47 -3.11
C ARG A 25 -1.16 -29.27 -2.86
N CYS A 26 0.13 -29.38 -3.17
CA CYS A 26 1.08 -28.28 -3.04
C CYS A 26 0.71 -27.10 -3.95
N CYS A 27 0.41 -27.35 -5.22
CA CYS A 27 -0.01 -26.33 -6.17
C CYS A 27 -1.35 -25.68 -5.77
N CYS A 28 -2.32 -26.46 -5.29
CA CYS A 28 -3.61 -25.98 -4.83
C CYS A 28 -3.43 -25.08 -3.59
N ASN A 29 -2.60 -25.47 -2.61
CA ASN A 29 -2.30 -24.66 -1.45
C ASN A 29 -1.62 -23.33 -1.80
N ILE A 30 -0.68 -23.33 -2.74
CA ILE A 30 -0.01 -22.11 -3.20
C ILE A 30 -1.01 -21.18 -3.89
N PHE A 31 -1.89 -21.73 -4.71
CA PHE A 31 -2.92 -20.94 -5.41
C PHE A 31 -3.94 -20.34 -4.43
N VAL A 32 -4.45 -21.13 -3.51
CA VAL A 32 -5.38 -20.66 -2.46
C VAL A 32 -4.73 -19.59 -1.58
N HIS A 33 -3.47 -19.78 -1.20
CA HIS A 33 -2.74 -18.79 -0.41
C HIS A 33 -2.57 -17.46 -1.16
N LYS A 34 -2.27 -17.50 -2.46
CA LYS A 34 -2.22 -16.28 -3.30
C LYS A 34 -3.56 -15.59 -3.41
N LEU A 35 -4.65 -16.35 -3.57
CA LEU A 35 -6.00 -15.79 -3.67
C LEU A 35 -6.43 -15.10 -2.37
N LEU A 36 -6.18 -15.72 -1.23
CA LEU A 36 -6.44 -15.16 0.09
C LEU A 36 -5.60 -13.89 0.35
N PHE A 37 -4.34 -13.90 -0.08
CA PHE A 37 -3.45 -12.75 -0.01
C PHE A 37 -3.99 -11.57 -0.82
N MET A 38 -4.41 -11.79 -2.07
CA MET A 38 -5.00 -10.73 -2.90
C MET A 38 -6.31 -10.19 -2.30
N LYS A 39 -7.17 -11.06 -1.77
CA LYS A 39 -8.43 -10.65 -1.14
C LYS A 39 -8.18 -9.72 0.06
N LYS A 40 -7.17 -10.00 0.87
CA LYS A 40 -6.79 -9.16 2.01
C LYS A 40 -6.30 -7.78 1.55
N ILE A 41 -5.44 -7.72 0.53
CA ILE A 41 -4.93 -6.45 -0.01
C ILE A 41 -6.09 -5.60 -0.55
N ILE A 42 -6.99 -6.20 -1.32
CA ILE A 42 -8.13 -5.49 -1.92
C ILE A 42 -9.05 -4.94 -0.82
N SER A 43 -9.41 -5.77 0.15
CA SER A 43 -10.31 -5.36 1.24
C SER A 43 -9.70 -4.24 2.10
N SER A 44 -8.44 -4.39 2.53
CA SER A 44 -7.77 -3.38 3.35
C SER A 44 -7.46 -2.10 2.56
N GLY A 45 -7.03 -2.24 1.31
CA GLY A 45 -6.79 -1.11 0.42
C GLY A 45 -8.06 -0.31 0.15
N PHE A 46 -9.19 -0.97 -0.03
CA PHE A 46 -10.48 -0.29 -0.23
C PHE A 46 -10.91 0.52 1.00
N ILE A 47 -10.83 -0.06 2.20
CA ILE A 47 -11.16 0.65 3.45
C ILE A 47 -10.20 1.83 3.67
N ALA A 48 -8.90 1.59 3.49
CA ALA A 48 -7.90 2.65 3.62
C ALA A 48 -8.12 3.77 2.60
N SER A 49 -8.50 3.46 1.35
CA SER A 49 -8.73 4.47 0.31
C SER A 49 -9.89 5.40 0.67
N ILE A 50 -10.98 4.88 1.22
CA ILE A 50 -12.11 5.70 1.69
C ILE A 50 -11.66 6.66 2.79
N VAL A 51 -10.94 6.16 3.80
CA VAL A 51 -10.48 6.97 4.92
C VAL A 51 -9.47 8.03 4.45
N LEU A 52 -8.54 7.67 3.55
CA LEU A 52 -7.58 8.61 3.00
C LEU A 52 -8.21 9.67 2.10
N LEU A 53 -9.27 9.33 1.36
CA LEU A 53 -10.06 10.31 0.60
C LEU A 53 -10.75 11.32 1.52
N LEU A 54 -11.37 10.83 2.60
CA LEU A 54 -11.98 11.72 3.61
C LEU A 54 -10.94 12.62 4.27
N PHE A 55 -9.77 12.07 4.59
CA PHE A 55 -8.65 12.85 5.13
C PHE A 55 -8.15 13.90 4.14
N ALA A 56 -7.98 13.55 2.86
CA ALA A 56 -7.59 14.49 1.81
C ALA A 56 -8.59 15.63 1.65
N TYR A 57 -9.88 15.31 1.65
CA TYR A 57 -10.95 16.30 1.59
C TYR A 57 -10.94 17.23 2.82
N LEU A 58 -10.77 16.67 4.02
CA LEU A 58 -10.66 17.44 5.25
C LEU A 58 -9.46 18.41 5.21
N CYS A 59 -8.32 17.94 4.73
CA CYS A 59 -7.13 18.79 4.57
C CYS A 59 -7.39 19.96 3.62
N LEU A 60 -8.09 19.75 2.50
CA LEU A 60 -8.48 20.84 1.59
C LEU A 60 -9.36 21.90 2.25
N LEU A 61 -10.28 21.50 3.11
CA LEU A 61 -11.16 22.44 3.83
C LEU A 61 -10.43 23.21 4.93
N VAL A 62 -9.50 22.54 5.62
CA VAL A 62 -8.82 23.11 6.79
C VAL A 62 -7.60 23.96 6.40
N MET A 63 -6.93 23.61 5.30
CA MET A 63 -5.68 24.25 4.88
C MET A 63 -5.81 25.77 4.65
N PRO A 64 -6.82 26.31 3.95
CA PRO A 64 -6.97 27.76 3.77
C PRO A 64 -7.19 28.51 5.07
N ILE A 65 -7.79 27.85 6.07
CA ILE A 65 -8.07 28.44 7.38
C ILE A 65 -6.82 28.52 8.25
N LEU A 66 -6.02 27.41 8.27
CA LEU A 66 -4.83 27.33 9.12
C LEU A 66 -3.60 27.99 8.50
N LEU A 67 -3.47 27.90 7.18
CA LEU A 67 -2.28 28.31 6.44
C LEU A 67 -2.67 29.13 5.18
N PRO A 68 -3.25 30.33 5.35
CA PRO A 68 -3.71 31.14 4.21
C PRO A 68 -2.60 31.47 3.22
N LYS A 69 -1.36 31.70 3.70
CA LYS A 69 -0.21 31.94 2.82
C LYS A 69 0.12 30.77 1.89
N VAL A 70 -0.03 29.53 2.38
CA VAL A 70 0.16 28.33 1.56
C VAL A 70 -0.99 28.19 0.57
N ALA A 71 -2.22 28.48 0.98
CA ALA A 71 -3.38 28.47 0.09
C ALA A 71 -3.23 29.49 -1.06
N GLU A 72 -2.72 30.69 -0.78
CA GLU A 72 -2.44 31.73 -1.78
C GLU A 72 -1.40 31.25 -2.83
N GLU A 73 -0.41 30.47 -2.43
CA GLU A 73 0.59 29.93 -3.38
C GLU A 73 -0.05 29.03 -4.46
N TYR A 74 -1.16 28.33 -4.16
CA TYR A 74 -1.87 27.51 -5.15
C TYR A 74 -2.53 28.33 -6.27
N TYR A 75 -2.72 29.64 -6.08
CA TYR A 75 -3.18 30.55 -7.13
C TYR A 75 -2.04 31.12 -8.00
N ASN A 76 -0.79 30.76 -7.69
CA ASN A 76 0.34 31.17 -8.50
C ASN A 76 0.29 30.50 -9.89
N PRO A 77 0.65 31.21 -10.98
CA PRO A 77 0.72 30.65 -12.33
C PRO A 77 1.61 29.40 -12.49
N SER A 78 2.47 29.13 -11.51
CA SER A 78 3.27 27.88 -11.45
C SER A 78 2.41 26.64 -11.29
N PHE A 79 1.19 26.76 -10.75
CA PHE A 79 0.24 25.67 -10.60
C PHE A 79 -0.79 25.69 -11.75
N VAL A 80 -0.98 24.54 -12.36
CA VAL A 80 -1.98 24.39 -13.42
C VAL A 80 -3.35 24.12 -12.81
N ASN A 81 -4.28 25.05 -12.98
CA ASN A 81 -5.68 24.91 -12.58
C ASN A 81 -6.51 24.36 -13.75
N ASP A 82 -6.44 23.05 -13.97
CA ASP A 82 -7.23 22.33 -14.95
C ASP A 82 -8.08 21.26 -14.24
N GLU A 83 -9.38 21.19 -14.56
CA GLU A 83 -10.32 20.24 -13.93
C GLU A 83 -9.87 18.80 -14.07
N SER A 84 -9.31 18.42 -15.21
CA SER A 84 -8.79 17.07 -15.45
C SER A 84 -7.62 16.71 -14.52
N ARG A 85 -6.79 17.68 -14.17
CA ARG A 85 -5.66 17.50 -13.26
C ARG A 85 -6.10 17.51 -11.79
N ASN A 86 -7.14 18.28 -11.47
CA ASN A 86 -7.73 18.27 -10.13
C ASN A 86 -8.28 16.88 -9.75
N LEU A 87 -8.77 16.10 -10.73
CA LEU A 87 -9.18 14.73 -10.50
C LEU A 87 -8.03 13.84 -9.99
N LEU A 88 -6.79 14.08 -10.45
CA LEU A 88 -5.62 13.31 -10.02
C LEU A 88 -5.34 13.46 -8.52
N TYR A 89 -5.70 14.59 -7.93
CA TYR A 89 -5.61 14.78 -6.48
C TYR A 89 -6.44 13.76 -5.71
N TYR A 90 -7.62 13.40 -6.20
CA TYR A 90 -8.50 12.40 -5.58
C TYR A 90 -8.12 10.96 -5.94
N VAL A 91 -7.50 10.74 -7.09
CA VAL A 91 -6.99 9.41 -7.48
C VAL A 91 -5.76 9.03 -6.66
N HIS A 92 -4.91 10.01 -6.29
CA HIS A 92 -3.68 9.77 -5.54
C HIS A 92 -3.89 8.99 -4.23
N PRO A 93 -4.80 9.37 -3.30
CA PRO A 93 -5.02 8.63 -2.06
C PRO A 93 -5.48 7.19 -2.29
N VAL A 94 -6.23 6.94 -3.36
CA VAL A 94 -6.69 5.59 -3.73
C VAL A 94 -5.51 4.71 -4.14
N LEU A 95 -4.69 5.20 -5.09
CA LEU A 95 -3.49 4.48 -5.53
C LEU A 95 -2.51 4.25 -4.37
N LEU A 96 -2.32 5.27 -3.53
CA LEU A 96 -1.49 5.20 -2.35
C LEU A 96 -1.97 4.11 -1.38
N ALA A 97 -3.28 4.05 -1.09
CA ALA A 97 -3.87 3.06 -0.19
C ALA A 97 -3.60 1.62 -0.64
N PHE A 98 -3.78 1.32 -1.93
CA PHE A 98 -3.49 -0.01 -2.46
C PHE A 98 -1.99 -0.34 -2.47
N GLY A 99 -1.14 0.62 -2.85
CA GLY A 99 0.31 0.48 -2.78
C GLY A 99 0.79 0.18 -1.35
N LEU A 100 0.29 0.95 -0.37
CA LEU A 100 0.60 0.75 1.04
C LEU A 100 0.03 -0.56 1.60
N ALA A 101 -1.15 -1.01 1.18
CA ALA A 101 -1.72 -2.30 1.56
C ALA A 101 -0.86 -3.47 1.06
N TRP A 102 -0.37 -3.37 -0.17
CA TRP A 102 0.57 -4.35 -0.73
C TRP A 102 1.90 -4.34 0.05
N PHE A 103 2.46 -3.16 0.30
CA PHE A 103 3.69 -2.99 1.07
C PHE A 103 3.54 -3.57 2.48
N TRP A 104 2.47 -3.22 3.19
CA TRP A 104 2.16 -3.73 4.52
C TRP A 104 2.15 -5.26 4.55
N ASN A 105 1.39 -5.88 3.66
CA ASN A 105 1.31 -7.34 3.60
C ASN A 105 2.65 -8.03 3.33
N ARG A 106 3.56 -7.34 2.65
CA ARG A 106 4.89 -7.88 2.34
C ARG A 106 5.87 -7.73 3.50
N PHE A 107 5.80 -6.62 4.22
CA PHE A 107 6.82 -6.21 5.17
C PHE A 107 6.36 -6.17 6.63
N LYS A 108 5.09 -6.45 6.93
CA LYS A 108 4.53 -6.42 8.30
C LYS A 108 5.31 -7.27 9.32
N SER A 109 5.95 -8.35 8.91
CA SER A 109 6.77 -9.19 9.79
C SER A 109 8.04 -8.48 10.29
N LEU A 110 8.47 -7.42 9.62
CA LEU A 110 9.61 -6.60 10.01
C LEU A 110 9.21 -5.46 10.94
N LEU A 111 7.95 -5.01 10.87
CA LEU A 111 7.41 -3.94 11.71
C LEU A 111 7.15 -4.47 13.12
N LYS A 112 7.76 -3.86 14.14
CA LYS A 112 7.71 -4.33 15.51
C LYS A 112 6.89 -3.41 16.40
N GLY A 113 6.38 -3.96 17.50
CA GLY A 113 5.66 -3.20 18.52
C GLY A 113 4.14 -3.22 18.37
N ASN A 114 3.48 -2.26 19.01
CA ASN A 114 2.03 -2.11 18.96
C ASN A 114 1.57 -1.44 17.66
N ALA A 115 0.24 -1.40 17.44
CA ALA A 115 -0.35 -0.83 16.22
C ALA A 115 0.14 0.60 15.89
N LEU A 116 0.32 1.43 16.92
CA LEU A 116 0.78 2.80 16.73
C LEU A 116 2.24 2.84 16.28
N MET A 117 3.10 2.05 16.92
CA MET A 117 4.53 1.97 16.55
C MET A 117 4.71 1.47 15.12
N GLN A 118 3.99 0.40 14.75
CA GLN A 118 4.01 -0.12 13.38
C GLN A 118 3.53 0.92 12.36
N GLY A 119 2.50 1.70 12.69
CA GLY A 119 2.02 2.79 11.84
C GLY A 119 3.04 3.91 11.68
N ILE A 120 3.70 4.32 12.75
CA ILE A 120 4.75 5.34 12.74
C ILE A 120 5.97 4.87 11.93
N GLU A 121 6.42 3.64 12.17
CA GLU A 121 7.55 3.04 11.47
C GLU A 121 7.29 2.99 9.96
N MET A 122 6.09 2.55 9.55
CA MET A 122 5.67 2.56 8.16
C MET A 122 5.64 3.99 7.56
N ALA A 123 5.12 4.97 8.32
CA ALA A 123 5.06 6.35 7.87
C ALA A 123 6.48 6.95 7.69
N LEU A 124 7.39 6.68 8.60
CA LEU A 124 8.78 7.12 8.49
C LEU A 124 9.50 6.50 7.29
N ILE A 125 9.31 5.20 7.05
CA ILE A 125 9.88 4.52 5.88
C ILE A 125 9.35 5.14 4.58
N TYR A 126 8.05 5.37 4.49
CA TYR A 126 7.44 5.98 3.30
C TYR A 126 7.93 7.41 3.07
N VAL A 127 7.95 8.23 4.12
CA VAL A 127 8.44 9.61 4.03
C VAL A 127 9.89 9.64 3.55
N LEU A 128 10.74 8.80 4.12
CA LEU A 128 12.17 8.80 3.81
C LEU A 128 12.45 8.32 2.37
N ILE A 129 11.74 7.28 1.92
CA ILE A 129 12.03 6.63 0.62
C ILE A 129 11.26 7.28 -0.53
N ALA A 130 10.03 7.72 -0.30
CA ALA A 130 9.16 8.22 -1.38
C ALA A 130 8.93 9.73 -1.28
N THR A 131 8.52 10.24 -0.12
CA THR A 131 8.09 11.63 0.01
C THR A 131 9.26 12.61 -0.08
N VAL A 132 10.31 12.41 0.71
CA VAL A 132 11.47 13.33 0.74
C VAL A 132 12.14 13.43 -0.64
N PRO A 133 12.51 12.36 -1.35
CA PRO A 133 13.10 12.47 -2.68
C PRO A 133 12.19 13.17 -3.69
N SER A 134 10.89 12.87 -3.67
CA SER A 134 9.92 13.52 -4.56
C SER A 134 9.79 15.02 -4.28
N LEU A 135 9.76 15.41 -3.00
CA LEU A 135 9.67 16.82 -2.62
C LEU A 135 10.94 17.60 -2.95
N LEU A 136 12.12 17.00 -2.85
CA LEU A 136 13.37 17.63 -3.28
C LEU A 136 13.37 17.93 -4.79
N ILE A 137 12.93 16.99 -5.61
CA ILE A 137 12.78 17.19 -7.04
C ILE A 137 11.74 18.28 -7.32
N THR A 138 10.60 18.23 -6.66
CA THR A 138 9.54 19.23 -6.81
C THR A 138 10.02 20.63 -6.44
N TYR A 139 10.71 20.78 -5.30
CA TYR A 139 11.27 22.04 -4.86
C TYR A 139 12.31 22.61 -5.82
N SER A 140 13.08 21.73 -6.50
CA SER A 140 14.04 22.17 -7.53
C SER A 140 13.40 22.60 -8.82
N ALA A 141 12.19 22.11 -9.13
CA ALA A 141 11.51 22.29 -10.42
C ALA A 141 10.48 23.44 -10.42
N ILE A 142 9.85 23.71 -9.27
CA ILE A 142 8.80 24.72 -9.13
C ILE A 142 9.14 25.73 -8.04
N ASN A 143 8.73 27.00 -8.30
CA ASN A 143 8.96 28.09 -7.33
C ASN A 143 7.86 28.08 -6.27
N VAL A 144 8.10 27.30 -5.21
CA VAL A 144 7.20 27.18 -4.02
C VAL A 144 7.99 27.42 -2.74
N SER A 145 7.31 27.86 -1.69
CA SER A 145 7.96 28.09 -0.41
C SER A 145 8.33 26.80 0.31
N LEU A 146 9.33 26.85 1.15
CA LEU A 146 9.68 25.75 2.07
C LEU A 146 8.52 25.37 2.99
N LEU A 147 7.65 26.34 3.32
CA LEU A 147 6.48 26.10 4.13
C LEU A 147 5.52 25.15 3.39
N THR A 148 5.29 25.38 2.11
CA THR A 148 4.43 24.54 1.26
C THR A 148 5.00 23.14 1.14
N ILE A 149 6.31 22.99 0.91
CA ILE A 149 6.98 21.69 0.90
C ILE A 149 6.83 20.97 2.25
N GLY A 150 6.98 21.69 3.37
CA GLY A 150 6.77 21.14 4.71
C GLY A 150 5.34 20.64 4.93
N THR A 151 4.33 21.35 4.44
CA THR A 151 2.94 20.89 4.52
C THR A 151 2.70 19.61 3.72
N TRP A 152 3.29 19.47 2.54
CA TRP A 152 3.18 18.24 1.74
C TRP A 152 3.89 17.06 2.39
N LEU A 153 5.02 17.31 3.05
CA LEU A 153 5.71 16.27 3.82
C LEU A 153 4.86 15.77 4.98
N LEU A 154 4.27 16.68 5.76
CA LEU A 154 3.37 16.35 6.86
C LEU A 154 2.12 15.62 6.35
N TYR A 155 1.56 16.06 5.25
CA TYR A 155 0.41 15.42 4.61
C TYR A 155 0.72 13.96 4.24
N GLY A 156 1.83 13.70 3.58
CA GLY A 156 2.26 12.33 3.23
C GLY A 156 2.52 11.47 4.47
N PHE A 157 3.13 12.05 5.51
CA PHE A 157 3.34 11.35 6.78
C PHE A 157 2.03 10.92 7.43
N PHE A 158 1.06 11.84 7.57
CA PHE A 158 -0.22 11.54 8.20
C PHE A 158 -1.06 10.57 7.37
N GLN A 159 -1.06 10.70 6.03
CA GLN A 159 -1.73 9.71 5.17
C GLN A 159 -1.21 8.30 5.42
N THR A 160 0.10 8.13 5.44
CA THR A 160 0.71 6.81 5.63
C THR A 160 0.54 6.30 7.06
N LEU A 161 0.59 7.18 8.05
CA LEU A 161 0.31 6.84 9.44
C LEU A 161 -1.12 6.29 9.61
N ILE A 162 -2.12 7.00 9.05
CA ILE A 162 -3.53 6.57 9.07
C ILE A 162 -3.70 5.20 8.39
N ALA A 163 -3.11 5.03 7.21
CA ALA A 163 -3.14 3.75 6.50
C ALA A 163 -2.50 2.63 7.35
N GLY A 164 -1.34 2.86 7.93
CA GLY A 164 -0.63 1.91 8.79
C GLY A 164 -1.46 1.50 10.03
N LEU A 165 -2.14 2.45 10.65
CA LEU A 165 -3.05 2.19 11.78
C LEU A 165 -4.23 1.30 11.36
N ILE A 166 -4.81 1.55 10.19
CA ILE A 166 -5.91 0.74 9.65
C ILE A 166 -5.42 -0.70 9.39
N PHE A 167 -4.28 -0.86 8.72
CA PHE A 167 -3.75 -2.19 8.38
C PHE A 167 -3.36 -2.99 9.61
N SER A 168 -2.76 -2.35 10.61
CA SER A 168 -2.42 -2.97 11.87
C SER A 168 -3.66 -3.47 12.64
N ARG A 169 -4.76 -2.69 12.62
CA ARG A 169 -6.02 -3.08 13.29
C ARG A 169 -6.79 -4.17 12.53
N MET A 170 -6.68 -4.21 11.22
CA MET A 170 -7.33 -5.23 10.41
C MET A 170 -6.60 -6.58 10.42
N HIS A 171 -5.45 -6.70 11.10
CA HIS A 171 -4.58 -7.89 11.08
C HIS A 171 -4.29 -8.41 9.67
N VAL A 172 -4.11 -7.48 8.76
CA VAL A 172 -3.88 -7.78 7.34
C VAL A 172 -2.49 -8.33 7.09
#